data_a7a4cbd4b07075a2e0cb2df8644bceae
#
_entry.id   a7a4cbd4b07075a2e0cb2df8644bceae
#
_cell.length_a   1.000
_cell.length_b   1.000
_cell.length_c   1.000
_cell.angle_alpha   90.00
_cell.angle_beta   90.00
_cell.angle_gamma   90.00
#
_symmetry.space_group_name_H-M   'P 1'
#
loop_
_entity.id
_entity.type
_entity.pdbx_description
1 polymer ?
#
loop_
_entity_poly.entity_id
_entity_poly.type
_entity_poly.pdbx_seq_one_letter_code
_entity_poly.pdbx_strand_id
1 'polypeptide(L)'
;MGDNSFHTTVESLFKGMDSFITTKTVVGDAIHIEATQNPVTSGGTQALPDSQLDRFMICLSMGYPDAESQLAILKNVSDRDLIEKVQPVMTIEDIKQAKSYVKNMQVNDEILRYIICLCEKTREHEHVELGISPRGVGALAEMAKSFALCEGRTYVVPDDVLAIFPDVCAHRLILNTKARRENVTAYEILEEIAQQTEKPKLLRK
;
A
#
# COMPACT_ATOMS: atom_id res chain seq x y z
N MET A 1 -5.42 -23.78 -22.84
CA MET A 1 -6.09 -22.56 -23.36
C MET A 1 -6.12 -21.58 -22.20
N GLY A 2 -5.10 -20.75 -22.06
CA GLY A 2 -4.97 -19.77 -20.98
C GLY A 2 -5.88 -18.59 -21.26
N ASP A 3 -6.56 -18.20 -20.23
CA ASP A 3 -7.65 -17.22 -20.21
C ASP A 3 -7.18 -15.82 -20.67
N ASN A 4 -7.48 -15.50 -21.93
CA ASN A 4 -7.20 -14.20 -22.55
C ASN A 4 -8.01 -13.05 -21.90
N SER A 5 -9.02 -13.37 -21.08
CA SER A 5 -9.89 -12.39 -20.42
C SER A 5 -9.15 -11.58 -19.37
N PHE A 6 -8.18 -12.17 -18.66
CA PHE A 6 -7.38 -11.50 -17.65
C PHE A 6 -6.38 -10.50 -18.23
N HIS A 7 -5.78 -10.83 -19.38
CA HIS A 7 -4.90 -9.92 -20.12
C HIS A 7 -5.64 -8.66 -20.57
N THR A 8 -6.83 -8.82 -21.12
CA THR A 8 -7.68 -7.72 -21.59
C THR A 8 -8.13 -6.82 -20.44
N THR A 9 -8.37 -7.38 -19.25
CA THR A 9 -8.78 -6.61 -18.06
C THR A 9 -7.62 -5.76 -17.52
N VAL A 10 -6.40 -6.31 -17.50
CA VAL A 10 -5.19 -5.56 -17.07
C VAL A 10 -4.85 -4.48 -18.09
N GLU A 11 -4.87 -4.78 -19.38
CA GLU A 11 -4.64 -3.80 -20.45
C GLU A 11 -5.70 -2.69 -20.47
N SER A 12 -6.98 -3.01 -20.18
CA SER A 12 -8.04 -2.00 -20.11
C SER A 12 -7.92 -1.10 -18.89
N LEU A 13 -7.36 -1.60 -17.77
CA LEU A 13 -7.04 -0.79 -16.58
C LEU A 13 -5.97 0.26 -16.87
N PHE A 14 -5.05 -0.05 -17.80
CA PHE A 14 -3.90 0.80 -18.11
C PHE A 14 -4.03 1.55 -19.45
N LYS A 15 -5.13 1.39 -20.17
CA LYS A 15 -5.36 2.08 -21.43
C LYS A 15 -5.58 3.59 -21.18
N GLY A 16 -4.58 4.38 -21.51
CA GLY A 16 -4.54 5.83 -21.24
C GLY A 16 -3.54 6.26 -20.16
N MET A 17 -2.71 5.34 -19.66
CA MET A 17 -1.73 5.58 -18.62
C MET A 17 -0.31 5.78 -19.19
N ASP A 18 -0.17 6.57 -20.26
CA ASP A 18 1.15 6.86 -20.88
C ASP A 18 2.14 7.59 -19.94
N SER A 19 1.67 7.98 -18.76
CA SER A 19 2.46 8.72 -17.75
C SER A 19 2.91 7.87 -16.57
N PHE A 20 2.65 6.55 -16.58
CA PHE A 20 3.02 5.64 -15.49
C PHE A 20 3.98 4.57 -15.97
N ILE A 21 5.01 4.32 -15.17
CA ILE A 21 5.82 3.11 -15.32
C ILE A 21 5.11 2.02 -14.54
N THR A 22 4.56 1.04 -15.25
CA THR A 22 3.96 -0.15 -14.63
C THR A 22 4.85 -1.35 -14.88
N THR A 23 5.17 -2.06 -13.82
CA THR A 23 5.86 -3.34 -13.89
C THR A 23 4.89 -4.44 -13.54
N LYS A 24 4.76 -5.42 -14.43
CA LYS A 24 3.96 -6.62 -14.20
C LYS A 24 4.89 -7.80 -13.99
N THR A 25 4.91 -8.32 -12.78
CA THR A 25 5.68 -9.52 -12.45
C THR A 25 4.74 -10.68 -12.18
N VAL A 26 4.97 -11.81 -12.85
CA VAL A 26 4.21 -13.04 -12.63
C VAL A 26 4.98 -13.91 -11.64
N VAL A 27 4.38 -14.16 -10.49
CA VAL A 27 4.93 -15.02 -9.44
C VAL A 27 4.00 -16.23 -9.26
N GLY A 28 4.31 -17.32 -9.94
CA GLY A 28 3.41 -18.49 -10.01
C GLY A 28 2.11 -18.13 -10.74
N ASP A 29 0.97 -18.40 -10.10
CA ASP A 29 -0.37 -18.08 -10.64
C ASP A 29 -0.82 -16.64 -10.27
N ALA A 30 -0.01 -15.91 -9.54
CA ALA A 30 -0.33 -14.54 -9.10
C ALA A 30 0.39 -13.50 -9.96
N ILE A 31 -0.34 -12.44 -10.32
CA ILE A 31 0.20 -11.27 -10.99
C ILE A 31 0.45 -10.21 -9.92
N HIS A 32 1.68 -9.71 -9.88
CA HIS A 32 2.05 -8.55 -9.06
C HIS A 32 2.15 -7.32 -9.97
N ILE A 33 1.49 -6.23 -9.59
CA ILE A 33 1.47 -5.00 -10.35
C ILE A 33 2.03 -3.89 -9.48
N GLU A 34 3.09 -3.27 -9.96
CA GLU A 34 3.68 -2.07 -9.38
C GLU A 34 3.46 -0.90 -10.34
N ALA A 35 3.12 0.25 -9.80
CA ALA A 35 3.00 1.49 -10.56
C ALA A 35 3.77 2.59 -9.85
N THR A 36 4.52 3.38 -10.62
CA THR A 36 5.17 4.60 -10.13
C THR A 36 4.50 5.82 -10.72
N GLN A 37 4.24 6.82 -9.90
CA GLN A 37 3.65 8.09 -10.29
C GLN A 37 4.53 9.24 -9.81
N ASN A 38 4.82 10.20 -10.69
CA ASN A 38 5.41 11.45 -10.27
C ASN A 38 4.29 12.44 -9.93
N PRO A 39 4.11 12.85 -8.66
CA PRO A 39 3.04 13.77 -8.26
C PRO A 39 3.27 15.20 -8.75
N VAL A 40 4.50 15.55 -9.16
CA VAL A 40 4.82 16.87 -9.73
C VAL A 40 4.36 16.91 -11.17
N THR A 41 3.13 17.31 -11.37
CA THR A 41 2.52 17.43 -12.68
C THR A 41 3.14 18.55 -13.50
N SER A 42 3.97 18.19 -14.47
CA SER A 42 4.03 18.93 -15.72
C SER A 42 2.74 18.65 -16.49
N GLY A 43 2.06 19.65 -17.04
CA GLY A 43 0.70 19.63 -17.58
C GLY A 43 0.28 18.57 -18.62
N GLY A 44 0.73 17.35 -18.49
CA GLY A 44 0.44 16.21 -19.37
C GLY A 44 0.17 14.87 -18.67
N THR A 45 0.35 14.77 -17.36
CA THR A 45 0.14 13.51 -16.64
C THR A 45 -1.22 13.51 -15.92
N GLN A 46 -2.12 12.63 -16.33
CA GLN A 46 -3.40 12.47 -15.66
C GLN A 46 -3.22 11.56 -14.44
N ALA A 47 -3.63 12.04 -13.25
CA ALA A 47 -3.63 11.23 -12.04
C ALA A 47 -4.52 9.97 -12.21
N LEU A 48 -4.16 8.87 -11.56
CA LEU A 48 -5.01 7.70 -11.50
C LEU A 48 -6.35 8.07 -10.84
N PRO A 49 -7.48 7.63 -11.41
CA PRO A 49 -8.79 7.77 -10.75
C PRO A 49 -8.78 7.06 -9.39
N ASP A 50 -9.49 7.64 -8.40
CA ASP A 50 -9.57 7.08 -7.04
C ASP A 50 -10.05 5.62 -7.00
N SER A 51 -10.95 5.25 -7.92
CA SER A 51 -11.43 3.86 -8.07
C SER A 51 -10.37 2.89 -8.54
N GLN A 52 -9.31 3.36 -9.18
CA GLN A 52 -8.15 2.56 -9.55
C GLN A 52 -7.11 2.55 -8.42
N LEU A 53 -6.91 3.68 -7.74
CA LEU A 53 -6.04 3.76 -6.57
C LEU A 53 -6.49 2.81 -5.45
N ASP A 54 -7.79 2.69 -5.17
CA ASP A 54 -8.34 1.74 -4.18
C ASP A 54 -7.98 0.26 -4.45
N ARG A 55 -7.54 -0.07 -5.68
CA ARG A 55 -7.13 -1.44 -6.05
C ARG A 55 -5.68 -1.76 -5.70
N PHE A 56 -4.83 -0.74 -5.52
CA PHE A 56 -3.46 -0.96 -5.07
C PHE A 56 -3.45 -1.26 -3.56
N MET A 57 -2.69 -2.26 -3.17
CA MET A 57 -2.67 -2.71 -1.77
C MET A 57 -2.04 -1.68 -0.85
N ILE A 58 -0.95 -1.05 -1.28
CA ILE A 58 -0.17 -0.07 -0.53
C ILE A 58 0.28 1.06 -1.45
N CYS A 59 0.42 2.25 -0.92
CA CYS A 59 1.00 3.40 -1.60
C CYS A 59 2.12 3.97 -0.74
N LEU A 60 3.33 3.99 -1.28
CA LEU A 60 4.53 4.46 -0.59
C LEU A 60 5.06 5.73 -1.24
N SER A 61 5.63 6.62 -0.44
CA SER A 61 6.38 7.77 -0.92
C SER A 61 7.87 7.50 -0.77
N MET A 62 8.63 7.67 -1.86
CA MET A 62 10.09 7.50 -1.80
C MET A 62 10.81 8.75 -1.31
N GLY A 63 10.16 9.93 -1.33
CA GLY A 63 10.79 11.19 -0.97
C GLY A 63 11.97 11.58 -1.90
N TYR A 64 12.79 12.49 -1.41
CA TYR A 64 14.03 12.86 -2.08
C TYR A 64 15.22 12.16 -1.41
N PRO A 65 16.26 11.79 -2.19
CA PRO A 65 17.50 11.26 -1.62
C PRO A 65 18.21 12.32 -0.78
N ASP A 66 18.94 11.91 0.25
CA ASP A 66 19.80 12.82 1.02
C ASP A 66 21.00 13.33 0.20
N ALA A 67 21.74 14.28 0.76
CA ALA A 67 22.86 14.93 0.03
C ALA A 67 23.94 13.94 -0.42
N GLU A 68 24.28 12.94 0.41
CA GLU A 68 25.30 11.94 0.08
C GLU A 68 24.80 10.99 -1.00
N SER A 69 23.55 10.57 -0.94
CA SER A 69 22.92 9.77 -1.99
C SER A 69 22.83 10.54 -3.31
N GLN A 70 22.50 11.85 -3.27
CA GLN A 70 22.53 12.69 -4.46
C GLN A 70 23.94 12.82 -5.04
N LEU A 71 24.97 13.00 -4.19
CA LEU A 71 26.35 13.02 -4.63
C LEU A 71 26.78 11.71 -5.28
N ALA A 72 26.36 10.57 -4.70
CA ALA A 72 26.63 9.26 -5.28
C ALA A 72 25.94 9.09 -6.65
N ILE A 73 24.71 9.54 -6.81
CA ILE A 73 24.00 9.55 -8.09
C ILE A 73 24.76 10.39 -9.12
N LEU A 74 25.19 11.60 -8.76
CA LEU A 74 25.94 12.48 -9.66
C LEU A 74 27.30 11.89 -10.11
N LYS A 75 27.98 11.19 -9.21
CA LYS A 75 29.22 10.50 -9.52
C LYS A 75 29.02 9.28 -10.43
N ASN A 76 27.88 8.60 -10.32
CA ASN A 76 27.58 7.34 -11.00
C ASN A 76 26.62 7.51 -12.19
N VAL A 77 26.33 8.73 -12.64
CA VAL A 77 25.42 9.02 -13.79
C VAL A 77 25.79 8.23 -15.06
N SER A 78 27.07 7.85 -15.22
CA SER A 78 27.55 7.07 -16.36
C SER A 78 27.54 5.55 -16.12
N ASP A 79 27.27 5.08 -14.90
CA ASP A 79 27.35 3.65 -14.55
C ASP A 79 25.99 2.98 -14.77
N ARG A 80 25.69 2.65 -16.04
CA ARG A 80 24.52 1.87 -16.43
C ARG A 80 24.55 0.45 -15.86
N ASP A 81 25.70 0.00 -15.36
CA ASP A 81 25.94 -1.35 -14.88
C ASP A 81 25.45 -1.56 -13.42
N LEU A 82 24.91 -0.52 -12.73
CA LEU A 82 24.44 -0.67 -11.35
C LEU A 82 23.28 -1.69 -11.24
N ILE A 83 22.38 -1.68 -12.22
CA ILE A 83 21.25 -2.61 -12.24
C ILE A 83 21.73 -4.05 -12.44
N GLU A 84 22.76 -4.27 -13.27
CA GLU A 84 23.33 -5.59 -13.53
C GLU A 84 24.06 -6.18 -12.30
N LYS A 85 24.47 -5.32 -11.34
CA LYS A 85 25.11 -5.71 -10.09
C LYS A 85 24.11 -6.14 -9.02
N VAL A 86 22.80 -5.88 -9.21
CA VAL A 86 21.75 -6.27 -8.25
C VAL A 86 21.58 -7.78 -8.32
N GLN A 87 21.75 -8.44 -7.18
CA GLN A 87 21.55 -9.88 -7.06
C GLN A 87 20.18 -10.18 -6.45
N PRO A 88 19.49 -11.24 -6.91
CA PRO A 88 18.24 -11.67 -6.29
C PRO A 88 18.46 -12.03 -4.81
N VAL A 89 17.63 -11.51 -3.92
CA VAL A 89 17.67 -11.79 -2.47
C VAL A 89 16.67 -12.86 -2.05
N MET A 90 15.70 -13.18 -2.92
CA MET A 90 14.69 -14.20 -2.69
C MET A 90 14.39 -14.95 -3.99
N THR A 91 14.02 -16.20 -3.86
CA THR A 91 13.53 -17.00 -4.98
C THR A 91 12.01 -16.85 -5.14
N ILE A 92 11.47 -17.25 -6.30
CA ILE A 92 10.02 -17.33 -6.51
C ILE A 92 9.36 -18.28 -5.50
N GLU A 93 10.05 -19.35 -5.14
CA GLU A 93 9.53 -20.34 -4.18
C GLU A 93 9.47 -19.76 -2.77
N ASP A 94 10.45 -18.96 -2.35
CA ASP A 94 10.40 -18.23 -1.06
C ASP A 94 9.18 -17.31 -0.99
N ILE A 95 8.87 -16.58 -2.08
CA ILE A 95 7.69 -15.70 -2.17
C ILE A 95 6.39 -16.50 -2.09
N LYS A 96 6.30 -17.65 -2.77
CA LYS A 96 5.12 -18.53 -2.69
C LYS A 96 4.92 -19.08 -1.28
N GLN A 97 5.99 -19.48 -0.61
CA GLN A 97 5.93 -19.93 0.78
C GLN A 97 5.46 -18.80 1.70
N ALA A 98 6.03 -17.59 1.59
CA ALA A 98 5.60 -16.43 2.35
C ALA A 98 4.10 -16.13 2.14
N LYS A 99 3.62 -16.12 0.90
CA LYS A 99 2.19 -15.96 0.58
C LYS A 99 1.32 -17.05 1.22
N SER A 100 1.79 -18.30 1.22
CA SER A 100 1.08 -19.40 1.88
C SER A 100 1.00 -19.21 3.40
N TYR A 101 2.07 -18.75 4.04
CA TYR A 101 2.07 -18.42 5.46
C TYR A 101 1.06 -17.31 5.79
N VAL A 102 1.10 -16.20 5.05
CA VAL A 102 0.17 -15.08 5.24
C VAL A 102 -1.28 -15.53 5.06
N LYS A 103 -1.58 -16.30 4.01
CA LYS A 103 -2.93 -16.81 3.73
C LYS A 103 -3.49 -17.66 4.87
N ASN A 104 -2.64 -18.48 5.50
CA ASN A 104 -3.04 -19.41 6.56
C ASN A 104 -2.93 -18.77 7.97
N MET A 105 -2.38 -17.57 8.10
CA MET A 105 -2.25 -16.89 9.38
C MET A 105 -3.62 -16.52 9.93
N GLN A 106 -3.94 -17.04 11.13
CA GLN A 106 -5.14 -16.69 11.84
C GLN A 106 -4.97 -15.35 12.56
N VAL A 107 -5.97 -14.49 12.43
CA VAL A 107 -6.01 -13.19 13.11
C VAL A 107 -7.07 -13.26 14.21
N ASN A 108 -6.73 -12.78 15.40
CA ASN A 108 -7.68 -12.72 16.51
C ASN A 108 -8.85 -11.80 16.16
N ASP A 109 -10.06 -12.17 16.52
CA ASP A 109 -11.28 -11.37 16.28
C ASP A 109 -11.17 -9.95 16.86
N GLU A 110 -10.50 -9.77 17.99
CA GLU A 110 -10.27 -8.43 18.58
C GLU A 110 -9.42 -7.53 17.68
N ILE A 111 -8.43 -8.11 16.97
CA ILE A 111 -7.65 -7.39 15.97
C ILE A 111 -8.51 -7.05 14.76
N LEU A 112 -9.34 -7.99 14.28
CA LEU A 112 -10.25 -7.73 13.17
C LEU A 112 -11.26 -6.63 13.51
N ARG A 113 -11.81 -6.64 14.73
CA ARG A 113 -12.68 -5.56 15.23
C ARG A 113 -11.96 -4.23 15.31
N TYR A 114 -10.70 -4.22 15.74
CA TYR A 114 -9.87 -3.04 15.79
C TYR A 114 -9.64 -2.43 14.39
N ILE A 115 -9.30 -3.27 13.41
CA ILE A 115 -9.16 -2.85 12.00
C ILE A 115 -10.47 -2.23 11.48
N ILE A 116 -11.61 -2.87 11.74
CA ILE A 116 -12.93 -2.37 11.35
C ILE A 116 -13.18 -1.01 12.01
N CYS A 117 -12.95 -0.88 13.31
CA CYS A 117 -13.15 0.36 14.07
C CYS A 117 -12.31 1.52 13.50
N LEU A 118 -11.02 1.29 13.22
CA LEU A 118 -10.15 2.29 12.58
C LEU A 118 -10.73 2.77 11.25
N CYS A 119 -11.18 1.84 10.40
CA CYS A 119 -11.74 2.16 9.09
C CYS A 119 -13.11 2.85 9.18
N GLU A 120 -13.97 2.49 10.14
CA GLU A 120 -15.27 3.14 10.37
C GLU A 120 -15.09 4.59 10.79
N LYS A 121 -14.14 4.88 11.68
CA LYS A 121 -13.82 6.25 12.08
C LYS A 121 -13.38 7.13 10.90
N THR A 122 -12.76 6.56 9.88
CA THR A 122 -12.44 7.34 8.65
C THR A 122 -13.69 7.81 7.92
N ARG A 123 -14.80 7.05 7.98
CA ARG A 123 -16.07 7.39 7.32
C ARG A 123 -16.85 8.46 8.08
N GLU A 124 -16.61 8.59 9.37
CA GLU A 124 -17.29 9.54 10.26
C GLU A 124 -16.48 10.82 10.47
N HIS A 125 -15.26 10.88 9.97
CA HIS A 125 -14.33 11.99 10.22
C HIS A 125 -14.76 13.26 9.45
N GLU A 126 -14.78 14.40 10.15
CA GLU A 126 -15.28 15.68 9.62
C GLU A 126 -14.56 16.23 8.37
N HIS A 127 -13.32 15.79 8.11
CA HIS A 127 -12.50 16.18 6.96
C HIS A 127 -12.56 15.19 5.80
N VAL A 128 -13.31 14.08 5.95
CA VAL A 128 -13.39 13.02 4.95
C VAL A 128 -14.74 13.10 4.22
N GLU A 129 -14.70 13.04 2.90
CA GLU A 129 -15.88 12.90 2.04
C GLU A 129 -16.18 11.42 1.78
N LEU A 130 -15.15 10.62 1.53
CA LEU A 130 -15.27 9.18 1.37
C LEU A 130 -14.17 8.48 2.16
N GLY A 131 -14.56 7.69 3.16
CA GLY A 131 -13.66 6.89 3.99
C GLY A 131 -13.33 5.53 3.37
N ILE A 132 -12.62 4.71 4.13
CA ILE A 132 -12.09 3.42 3.68
C ILE A 132 -13.21 2.47 3.26
N SER A 133 -13.09 1.92 2.05
CA SER A 133 -14.00 0.92 1.49
C SER A 133 -13.84 -0.45 2.19
N PRO A 134 -14.84 -1.37 2.08
CA PRO A 134 -14.66 -2.75 2.55
C PRO A 134 -13.44 -3.46 1.95
N ARG A 135 -13.06 -3.12 0.71
CA ARG A 135 -11.82 -3.61 0.09
C ARG A 135 -10.59 -3.11 0.84
N GLY A 136 -10.57 -1.84 1.23
CA GLY A 136 -9.48 -1.26 2.03
C GLY A 136 -9.35 -1.91 3.41
N VAL A 137 -10.48 -2.24 4.06
CA VAL A 137 -10.48 -3.01 5.32
C VAL A 137 -9.78 -4.37 5.13
N GLY A 138 -10.14 -5.09 4.05
CA GLY A 138 -9.50 -6.36 3.71
C GLY A 138 -8.01 -6.21 3.40
N ALA A 139 -7.63 -5.16 2.64
CA ALA A 139 -6.23 -4.87 2.35
C ALA A 139 -5.42 -4.60 3.63
N LEU A 140 -5.97 -3.84 4.58
CA LEU A 140 -5.32 -3.57 5.87
C LEU A 140 -5.10 -4.85 6.68
N ALA A 141 -6.10 -5.75 6.72
CA ALA A 141 -5.97 -7.03 7.40
C ALA A 141 -4.88 -7.93 6.76
N GLU A 142 -4.83 -8.03 5.44
CA GLU A 142 -3.81 -8.82 4.74
C GLU A 142 -2.40 -8.23 4.86
N MET A 143 -2.27 -6.90 4.81
CA MET A 143 -0.99 -6.25 5.02
C MET A 143 -0.49 -6.37 6.45
N ALA A 144 -1.38 -6.34 7.46
CA ALA A 144 -1.01 -6.58 8.85
C ALA A 144 -0.43 -7.99 9.07
N LYS A 145 -0.98 -9.01 8.42
CA LYS A 145 -0.40 -10.37 8.42
C LYS A 145 0.99 -10.40 7.78
N SER A 146 1.12 -9.72 6.63
CA SER A 146 2.38 -9.66 5.90
C SER A 146 3.45 -8.94 6.72
N PHE A 147 3.10 -7.84 7.38
CA PHE A 147 3.99 -7.10 8.26
C PHE A 147 4.43 -7.95 9.47
N ALA A 148 3.49 -8.63 10.14
CA ALA A 148 3.80 -9.55 11.24
C ALA A 148 4.78 -10.65 10.82
N LEU A 149 4.62 -11.20 9.60
CA LEU A 149 5.55 -12.20 9.05
C LEU A 149 6.95 -11.61 8.83
N CYS A 150 7.05 -10.39 8.31
CA CYS A 150 8.33 -9.68 8.15
C CYS A 150 9.04 -9.45 9.50
N GLU A 151 8.26 -9.23 10.56
CA GLU A 151 8.74 -9.14 11.94
C GLU A 151 9.03 -10.52 12.58
N GLY A 152 9.00 -11.61 11.81
CA GLY A 152 9.27 -12.98 12.26
C GLY A 152 8.18 -13.58 13.14
N ARG A 153 6.95 -13.06 13.09
CA ARG A 153 5.80 -13.50 13.89
C ARG A 153 4.76 -14.23 13.04
N THR A 154 4.07 -15.16 13.67
CA THR A 154 2.97 -15.94 13.06
C THR A 154 1.59 -15.48 13.52
N TYR A 155 1.52 -14.35 14.21
CA TYR A 155 0.30 -13.73 14.74
C TYR A 155 0.41 -12.21 14.62
N VAL A 156 -0.74 -11.56 14.46
CA VAL A 156 -0.86 -10.10 14.31
C VAL A 156 -1.08 -9.46 15.68
N VAL A 157 -0.42 -8.33 15.93
CA VAL A 157 -0.65 -7.46 17.10
C VAL A 157 -1.18 -6.10 16.65
N PRO A 158 -1.79 -5.29 17.55
CA PRO A 158 -2.32 -3.97 17.18
C PRO A 158 -1.28 -3.04 16.57
N ASP A 159 -0.02 -3.14 17.01
CA ASP A 159 1.07 -2.32 16.50
C ASP A 159 1.40 -2.62 15.02
N ASP A 160 1.20 -3.84 14.55
CA ASP A 160 1.36 -4.19 13.14
C ASP A 160 0.34 -3.47 12.27
N VAL A 161 -0.90 -3.40 12.75
CA VAL A 161 -1.98 -2.69 12.07
C VAL A 161 -1.64 -1.20 11.96
N LEU A 162 -1.20 -0.59 13.07
CA LEU A 162 -0.86 0.83 13.10
C LEU A 162 0.35 1.17 12.24
N ALA A 163 1.36 0.31 12.19
CA ALA A 163 2.57 0.54 11.42
C ALA A 163 2.29 0.71 9.91
N ILE A 164 1.29 0.00 9.40
CA ILE A 164 0.96 0.02 7.97
C ILE A 164 -0.33 0.78 7.65
N PHE A 165 -1.05 1.26 8.68
CA PHE A 165 -2.35 1.90 8.51
C PHE A 165 -2.30 3.11 7.58
N PRO A 166 -1.34 4.05 7.70
CA PRO A 166 -1.23 5.19 6.79
C PRO A 166 -0.95 4.75 5.34
N ASP A 167 -0.01 3.84 5.12
CA ASP A 167 0.44 3.44 3.78
C ASP A 167 -0.62 2.64 3.03
N VAL A 168 -1.45 1.89 3.75
CA VAL A 168 -2.57 1.15 3.16
C VAL A 168 -3.79 2.06 2.95
N CYS A 169 -4.01 3.05 3.80
CA CYS A 169 -5.27 3.79 3.87
C CYS A 169 -5.23 5.20 3.27
N ALA A 170 -4.09 5.90 3.28
CA ALA A 170 -4.05 7.32 2.88
C ALA A 170 -4.52 7.56 1.44
N HIS A 171 -4.11 6.71 0.50
CA HIS A 171 -4.48 6.82 -0.91
C HIS A 171 -5.93 6.42 -1.22
N ARG A 172 -6.68 5.95 -0.22
CA ARG A 172 -8.09 5.55 -0.31
C ARG A 172 -9.04 6.58 0.27
N LEU A 173 -8.52 7.59 0.97
CA LEU A 173 -9.33 8.67 1.53
C LEU A 173 -9.59 9.77 0.50
N ILE A 174 -10.85 10.14 0.32
CA ILE A 174 -11.22 11.34 -0.41
C ILE A 174 -11.51 12.42 0.62
N LEU A 175 -10.71 13.48 0.58
CA LEU A 175 -10.83 14.60 1.51
C LEU A 175 -11.84 15.63 0.99
N ASN A 176 -12.66 16.17 1.90
CA ASN A 176 -13.65 17.18 1.57
C ASN A 176 -13.03 18.60 1.41
N THR A 177 -13.87 19.54 1.06
CA THR A 177 -13.46 20.94 0.85
C THR A 177 -12.92 21.61 2.12
N LYS A 178 -13.41 21.21 3.31
CA LYS A 178 -12.94 21.72 4.59
C LYS A 178 -11.48 21.35 4.82
N ALA A 179 -11.13 20.06 4.65
CA ALA A 179 -9.76 19.58 4.75
C ALA A 179 -8.80 20.35 3.83
N ARG A 180 -9.22 20.60 2.58
CA ARG A 180 -8.41 21.36 1.60
C ARG A 180 -8.16 22.80 2.04
N ARG A 181 -9.15 23.48 2.64
CA ARG A 181 -9.00 24.85 3.16
C ARG A 181 -8.07 24.92 4.36
N GLU A 182 -8.10 23.92 5.20
CA GLU A 182 -7.32 23.83 6.43
C GLU A 182 -5.94 23.17 6.19
N ASN A 183 -5.65 22.74 4.94
CA ASN A 183 -4.44 22.02 4.52
C ASN A 183 -4.20 20.73 5.34
N VAL A 184 -5.28 20.08 5.76
CA VAL A 184 -5.21 18.80 6.46
C VAL A 184 -4.96 17.68 5.46
N THR A 185 -4.02 16.83 5.77
CA THR A 185 -3.61 15.69 4.94
C THR A 185 -4.29 14.38 5.36
N ALA A 186 -4.36 13.41 4.45
CA ALA A 186 -4.86 12.09 4.77
C ALA A 186 -4.03 11.40 5.87
N TYR A 187 -2.73 11.62 5.89
CA TYR A 187 -1.82 11.06 6.90
C TYR A 187 -2.12 11.61 8.30
N GLU A 188 -2.32 12.92 8.44
CA GLU A 188 -2.69 13.55 9.73
C GLU A 188 -4.02 13.03 10.25
N ILE A 189 -5.01 12.84 9.39
CA ILE A 189 -6.31 12.26 9.76
C ILE A 189 -6.15 10.82 10.28
N LEU A 190 -5.38 10.00 9.57
CA LEU A 190 -5.15 8.62 9.96
C LEU A 190 -4.36 8.51 11.26
N GLU A 191 -3.39 9.40 11.49
CA GLU A 191 -2.64 9.49 12.73
C GLU A 191 -3.54 9.90 13.91
N GLU A 192 -4.40 10.90 13.73
CA GLU A 192 -5.40 11.30 14.72
C GLU A 192 -6.33 10.14 15.10
N ILE A 193 -6.89 9.45 14.08
CA ILE A 193 -7.77 8.28 14.29
C ILE A 193 -7.02 7.17 15.05
N ALA A 194 -5.76 6.91 14.69
CA ALA A 194 -4.93 5.92 15.37
C ALA A 194 -4.71 6.26 16.85
N GLN A 195 -4.44 7.53 17.18
CA GLN A 195 -4.24 8.01 18.54
C GLN A 195 -5.53 7.96 19.37
N GLN A 196 -6.69 8.24 18.75
CA GLN A 196 -8.01 8.25 19.42
C GLN A 196 -8.64 6.85 19.53
N THR A 197 -8.04 5.82 18.96
CA THR A 197 -8.60 4.46 18.97
C THR A 197 -7.85 3.58 19.95
N GLU A 198 -8.54 3.13 20.99
CA GLU A 198 -7.94 2.29 22.02
C GLU A 198 -7.50 0.94 21.44
N LYS A 199 -6.25 0.56 21.70
CA LYS A 199 -5.72 -0.74 21.28
C LYS A 199 -6.38 -1.87 22.06
N PRO A 200 -6.78 -2.97 21.41
CA PRO A 200 -7.36 -4.10 22.11
C PRO A 200 -6.35 -4.77 23.03
N LYS A 201 -6.80 -5.16 24.23
CA LYS A 201 -6.03 -5.96 25.17
C LYS A 201 -6.11 -7.41 24.75
N LEU A 202 -5.08 -7.93 24.11
CA LEU A 202 -5.01 -9.34 23.74
C LEU A 202 -4.81 -10.18 25.00
N LEU A 203 -5.83 -10.95 25.40
CA LEU A 203 -5.67 -11.95 26.42
C LEU A 203 -4.76 -13.06 25.87
N ARG A 204 -3.61 -13.25 26.49
CA ARG A 204 -2.77 -14.44 26.22
C ARG A 204 -3.58 -15.67 26.60
N LYS A 205 -4.00 -16.46 25.60
CA LYS A 205 -4.47 -17.82 25.82
C LYS A 205 -3.30 -18.78 25.88
#